data_5353b0f972742be831acf4753ca296c3
#
_entry.id   5353b0f972742be831acf4753ca296c3
#
_cell.length_a   1.000
_cell.length_b   1.000
_cell.length_c   1.000
_cell.angle_alpha   90.00
_cell.angle_beta   90.00
_cell.angle_gamma   90.00
#
_symmetry.space_group_name_H-M   'P 1'
#
loop_
_entity.id
_entity.type
_entity.pdbx_description
1 polymer ?
#
loop_
_entity_poly.entity_id
_entity_poly.type
_entity_poly.pdbx_seq_one_letter_code
_entity_poly.pdbx_strand_id
1 'polypeptide(L)'
;FLLLAITTLVLSGLAIADAQEEQAEEVRGTTGASFTVERDISTGGWNGNYSTQEFMSEDMIQQIAAVDGIAGYDATLITLPRIFNDKGEELAHENYSFYNYGSYNSQYHELFLSGRFELVEGTHITDDMTNSIIISRELAEWNDLKLGDTVTGIYYPENNTPAVDMEIVGIFDVVADKGDQVNMYDDSSYYAYSSYVFCSMDAAEGLIKGWGEDGEGISEAYYYVTDAAQLENVIREVQSISSINWNNYKITANDEVYQNIS
;
A
#
# COMPACT_ATOMS: atom_id res chain seq x y z
N PHE A 1 0.74 -42.17 -6.78
CA PHE A 1 -0.22 -41.12 -6.41
C PHE A 1 0.49 -39.94 -5.74
N LEU A 2 1.31 -40.15 -4.69
CA LEU A 2 1.99 -39.09 -3.96
C LEU A 2 2.92 -38.24 -4.86
N LEU A 3 3.67 -38.88 -5.75
CA LEU A 3 4.61 -38.20 -6.66
C LEU A 3 3.86 -37.32 -7.67
N LEU A 4 2.69 -37.76 -8.15
CA LEU A 4 1.84 -37.00 -9.05
C LEU A 4 1.24 -35.76 -8.36
N ALA A 5 0.82 -35.88 -7.11
CA ALA A 5 0.28 -34.76 -6.31
C ALA A 5 1.36 -33.72 -6.03
N ILE A 6 2.58 -34.13 -5.70
CA ILE A 6 3.71 -33.21 -5.48
C ILE A 6 4.09 -32.49 -6.77
N THR A 7 4.16 -33.22 -7.92
CA THR A 7 4.46 -32.58 -9.21
C THR A 7 3.38 -31.57 -9.64
N THR A 8 2.11 -31.87 -9.38
CA THR A 8 1.02 -30.95 -9.69
C THR A 8 1.07 -29.70 -8.82
N LEU A 9 1.36 -29.85 -7.53
CA LEU A 9 1.53 -28.72 -6.60
C LEU A 9 2.71 -27.82 -6.99
N VAL A 10 3.87 -28.42 -7.33
CA VAL A 10 5.05 -27.66 -7.75
C VAL A 10 4.81 -26.96 -9.08
N LEU A 11 4.17 -27.61 -10.06
CA LEU A 11 3.84 -27.00 -11.35
C LEU A 11 2.79 -25.88 -11.21
N SER A 12 1.82 -26.03 -10.31
CA SER A 12 0.83 -24.97 -10.02
C SER A 12 1.50 -23.78 -9.34
N GLY A 13 2.41 -24.01 -8.38
CA GLY A 13 3.18 -22.97 -7.72
C GLY A 13 4.08 -22.19 -8.69
N LEU A 14 4.78 -22.89 -9.59
CA LEU A 14 5.59 -22.26 -10.63
C LEU A 14 4.74 -21.46 -11.63
N ALA A 15 3.59 -21.99 -12.07
CA ALA A 15 2.71 -21.27 -12.98
C ALA A 15 2.10 -20.01 -12.36
N ILE A 16 1.85 -20.02 -11.05
CA ILE A 16 1.39 -18.83 -10.32
C ILE A 16 2.53 -17.82 -10.20
N ALA A 17 3.73 -18.25 -9.87
CA ALA A 17 4.90 -17.37 -9.78
C ALA A 17 5.22 -16.71 -11.14
N ASP A 18 5.25 -17.51 -12.23
CA ASP A 18 5.47 -16.99 -13.58
C ASP A 18 4.38 -15.98 -14.01
N ALA A 19 3.11 -16.25 -13.67
CA ALA A 19 2.01 -15.33 -13.98
C ALA A 19 2.10 -14.03 -13.17
N GLN A 20 2.56 -14.10 -11.92
CA GLN A 20 2.77 -12.93 -11.07
C GLN A 20 3.97 -12.10 -11.55
N GLU A 21 5.05 -12.74 -11.98
CA GLU A 21 6.21 -12.05 -12.54
C GLU A 21 5.86 -11.36 -13.86
N GLU A 22 5.12 -12.04 -14.76
CA GLU A 22 4.63 -11.45 -16.02
C GLU A 22 3.70 -10.25 -15.75
N GLN A 23 2.81 -10.34 -14.76
CA GLN A 23 1.92 -9.25 -14.37
C GLN A 23 2.70 -8.10 -13.73
N ALA A 24 3.70 -8.38 -12.90
CA ALA A 24 4.57 -7.37 -12.31
C ALA A 24 5.44 -6.67 -13.38
N GLU A 25 5.95 -7.40 -14.37
CA GLU A 25 6.68 -6.82 -15.51
C GLU A 25 5.75 -6.00 -16.41
N GLU A 26 4.52 -6.44 -16.64
CA GLU A 26 3.52 -5.68 -17.39
C GLU A 26 3.19 -4.37 -16.68
N VAL A 27 2.96 -4.41 -15.37
CA VAL A 27 2.72 -3.21 -14.55
C VAL A 27 3.94 -2.28 -14.57
N ARG A 28 5.16 -2.79 -14.40
CA ARG A 28 6.40 -2.01 -14.49
C ARG A 28 6.61 -1.41 -15.89
N GLY A 29 6.23 -2.12 -16.93
CA GLY A 29 6.34 -1.67 -18.32
C GLY A 29 5.29 -0.63 -18.70
N THR A 30 4.11 -0.64 -18.06
CA THR A 30 3.02 0.30 -18.32
C THR A 30 3.08 1.55 -17.44
N THR A 31 3.78 1.52 -16.30
CA THR A 31 3.89 2.65 -15.36
C THR A 31 4.86 3.75 -15.82
N GLY A 32 4.97 3.98 -17.13
CA GLY A 32 5.87 4.98 -17.70
C GLY A 32 5.58 6.43 -17.30
N ALA A 33 4.40 6.74 -16.80
CA ALA A 33 4.07 8.06 -16.27
C ALA A 33 2.97 7.93 -15.21
N SER A 34 3.03 8.79 -14.23
CA SER A 34 2.06 8.84 -13.14
C SER A 34 1.83 10.27 -12.67
N PHE A 35 0.80 10.47 -11.90
CA PHE A 35 0.61 11.69 -11.12
C PHE A 35 0.10 11.36 -9.74
N THR A 36 0.40 12.24 -8.81
CA THR A 36 -0.06 12.15 -7.43
C THR A 36 -1.10 13.24 -7.20
N VAL A 37 -2.16 12.90 -6.52
CA VAL A 37 -3.11 13.86 -5.95
C VAL A 37 -2.90 13.87 -4.45
N GLU A 38 -2.55 15.01 -3.90
CA GLU A 38 -2.26 15.18 -2.48
C GLU A 38 -3.03 16.35 -1.87
N ARG A 39 -3.30 16.29 -0.55
CA ARG A 39 -3.88 17.42 0.18
C ARG A 39 -2.93 18.61 0.11
N ASP A 40 -3.43 19.78 -0.26
CA ASP A 40 -2.64 21.00 -0.20
C ASP A 40 -2.62 21.59 1.21
N ILE A 41 -1.60 21.21 1.99
CA ILE A 41 -1.39 21.73 3.36
C ILE A 41 -0.72 23.11 3.38
N SER A 42 -0.32 23.66 2.24
CA SER A 42 0.43 24.94 2.15
C SER A 42 -0.39 26.16 2.54
N THR A 43 -1.72 26.07 2.49
CA THR A 43 -2.64 27.17 2.80
C THR A 43 -2.99 27.26 4.29
N GLY A 44 -2.60 26.28 5.10
CA GLY A 44 -2.76 26.25 6.56
C GLY A 44 -1.61 27.00 7.24
N GLY A 45 -1.85 28.23 7.72
CA GLY A 45 -0.83 28.98 8.46
C GLY A 45 -0.40 28.28 9.74
N TRP A 46 0.82 28.58 10.20
CA TRP A 46 1.53 28.04 11.39
C TRP A 46 0.84 28.25 12.75
N ASN A 47 -0.47 28.49 12.80
CA ASN A 47 -1.25 28.78 14.00
C ASN A 47 -1.93 27.56 14.65
N GLY A 48 -1.43 26.34 14.40
CA GLY A 48 -1.89 25.16 15.14
C GLY A 48 -3.25 24.60 14.75
N ASN A 49 -3.95 25.19 13.77
CA ASN A 49 -5.06 24.56 13.08
C ASN A 49 -4.48 23.75 11.92
N TYR A 50 -4.22 22.49 12.17
CA TYR A 50 -3.97 21.52 11.12
C TYR A 50 -5.16 21.58 10.16
N SER A 51 -4.87 21.97 8.95
CA SER A 51 -5.71 22.30 7.82
C SER A 51 -7.19 21.90 7.93
N THR A 52 -8.06 22.88 7.75
CA THR A 52 -9.49 22.68 7.49
C THR A 52 -9.79 21.94 6.17
N GLN A 53 -8.77 21.40 5.53
CA GLN A 53 -8.89 20.70 4.26
C GLN A 53 -9.27 19.24 4.52
N GLU A 54 -10.30 18.81 3.83
CA GLU A 54 -10.83 17.46 3.93
C GLU A 54 -9.82 16.43 3.43
N PHE A 55 -9.77 15.27 4.08
CA PHE A 55 -9.09 14.10 3.56
C PHE A 55 -9.74 13.63 2.25
N MET A 56 -9.01 12.90 1.44
CA MET A 56 -9.56 12.32 0.23
C MET A 56 -10.60 11.25 0.60
N SER A 57 -11.78 11.34 0.01
CA SER A 57 -12.80 10.30 0.16
C SER A 57 -12.60 9.19 -0.84
N GLU A 58 -13.07 7.99 -0.51
CA GLU A 58 -13.11 6.87 -1.44
C GLU A 58 -13.80 7.25 -2.76
N ASP A 59 -14.95 7.93 -2.69
CA ASP A 59 -15.70 8.37 -3.88
C ASP A 59 -14.87 9.30 -4.80
N MET A 60 -14.09 10.22 -4.22
CA MET A 60 -13.16 11.05 -4.98
C MET A 60 -12.08 10.21 -5.66
N ILE A 61 -11.46 9.27 -4.94
CA ILE A 61 -10.40 8.41 -5.44
C ILE A 61 -10.91 7.57 -6.61
N GLN A 62 -12.07 6.96 -6.45
CA GLN A 62 -12.72 6.15 -7.48
C GLN A 62 -13.17 6.98 -8.70
N GLN A 63 -13.67 8.19 -8.51
CA GLN A 63 -14.00 9.08 -9.62
C GLN A 63 -12.79 9.44 -10.48
N ILE A 64 -11.64 9.67 -9.84
CA ILE A 64 -10.38 9.91 -10.55
C ILE A 64 -9.92 8.63 -11.26
N ALA A 65 -9.92 7.49 -10.58
CA ALA A 65 -9.50 6.21 -11.15
C ALA A 65 -10.34 5.78 -12.38
N ALA A 66 -11.59 6.25 -12.47
CA ALA A 66 -12.47 5.96 -13.59
C ALA A 66 -12.21 6.82 -14.86
N VAL A 67 -11.27 7.77 -14.81
CA VAL A 67 -10.92 8.60 -15.98
C VAL A 67 -10.20 7.75 -17.02
N ASP A 68 -10.60 7.90 -18.28
CA ASP A 68 -9.97 7.18 -19.40
C ASP A 68 -8.47 7.45 -19.46
N GLY A 69 -7.68 6.39 -19.67
CA GLY A 69 -6.23 6.46 -19.72
C GLY A 69 -5.52 6.21 -18.38
N ILE A 70 -6.26 6.02 -17.29
CA ILE A 70 -5.70 5.53 -16.03
C ILE A 70 -5.62 4.00 -16.08
N ALA A 71 -4.41 3.47 -15.92
CA ALA A 71 -4.12 2.03 -15.94
C ALA A 71 -4.23 1.39 -14.55
N GLY A 72 -3.99 2.18 -13.52
CA GLY A 72 -4.04 1.71 -12.14
C GLY A 72 -3.88 2.84 -11.15
N TYR A 73 -4.17 2.55 -9.89
CA TYR A 73 -4.08 3.53 -8.81
C TYR A 73 -3.85 2.84 -7.48
N ASP A 74 -3.30 3.58 -6.57
CA ASP A 74 -3.30 3.25 -5.15
C ASP A 74 -3.45 4.53 -4.32
N ALA A 75 -3.89 4.38 -3.08
CA ALA A 75 -3.92 5.46 -2.13
C ALA A 75 -3.43 4.95 -0.79
N THR A 76 -2.81 5.82 0.00
CA THR A 76 -2.15 5.40 1.22
C THR A 76 -2.82 6.01 2.46
N LEU A 77 -3.18 5.12 3.38
CA LEU A 77 -3.54 5.45 4.75
C LEU A 77 -2.55 4.79 5.69
N ILE A 78 -1.64 5.59 6.27
CA ILE A 78 -0.63 5.08 7.19
C ILE A 78 -1.21 4.95 8.58
N THR A 79 -1.08 3.76 9.17
CA THR A 79 -1.43 3.49 10.57
C THR A 79 -0.29 2.78 11.27
N LEU A 80 -0.23 2.85 12.60
CA LEU A 80 0.82 2.24 13.42
C LEU A 80 0.21 1.27 14.44
N PRO A 81 -0.43 0.16 14.00
CA PRO A 81 -1.07 -0.77 14.88
C PRO A 81 -0.05 -1.63 15.65
N ARG A 82 -0.50 -2.16 16.78
CA ARG A 82 0.05 -3.40 17.32
C ARG A 82 -0.68 -4.57 16.68
N ILE A 83 0.05 -5.62 16.31
CA ILE A 83 -0.51 -6.78 15.62
C ILE A 83 -0.30 -8.02 16.52
N PHE A 84 -1.34 -8.83 16.63
CA PHE A 84 -1.39 -10.01 17.49
C PHE A 84 -1.72 -11.25 16.66
N ASN A 85 -1.19 -12.41 17.06
CA ASN A 85 -1.55 -13.70 16.49
C ASN A 85 -2.90 -14.20 17.03
N ASP A 86 -3.35 -15.37 16.56
CA ASP A 86 -4.60 -16.04 16.97
C ASP A 86 -4.65 -16.44 18.46
N LYS A 87 -3.48 -16.45 19.15
CA LYS A 87 -3.37 -16.72 20.59
C LYS A 87 -3.42 -15.43 21.43
N GLY A 88 -3.49 -14.26 20.78
CA GLY A 88 -3.45 -12.97 21.45
C GLY A 88 -2.04 -12.56 21.90
N GLU A 89 -1.01 -13.17 21.35
CA GLU A 89 0.40 -12.79 21.56
C GLU A 89 0.77 -11.73 20.51
N GLU A 90 1.41 -10.65 20.94
CA GLU A 90 1.89 -9.62 20.02
C GLU A 90 2.99 -10.19 19.12
N LEU A 91 2.93 -9.87 17.82
CA LEU A 91 3.93 -10.37 16.88
C LEU A 91 5.31 -9.81 17.22
N ALA A 92 6.29 -10.69 17.20
CA ALA A 92 7.69 -10.32 17.32
C ALA A 92 8.15 -9.56 16.05
N HIS A 93 8.77 -8.41 16.24
CA HIS A 93 9.34 -7.58 15.18
C HIS A 93 10.53 -6.77 15.70
N GLU A 94 11.38 -6.27 14.80
CA GLU A 94 12.61 -5.56 15.22
C GLU A 94 12.39 -4.07 15.53
N ASN A 95 11.33 -3.47 15.04
CA ASN A 95 11.01 -2.05 15.24
C ASN A 95 10.07 -1.81 16.42
N TYR A 96 9.95 -0.55 16.81
CA TYR A 96 9.02 -0.12 17.87
C TYR A 96 7.55 -0.21 17.47
N SER A 97 7.25 -0.23 16.17
CA SER A 97 5.89 -0.24 15.62
C SER A 97 5.88 -0.87 14.24
N PHE A 98 4.74 -1.42 13.85
CA PHE A 98 4.47 -1.76 12.45
C PHE A 98 4.14 -0.50 11.66
N TYR A 99 4.70 -0.37 10.46
CA TYR A 99 4.25 0.58 9.45
C TYR A 99 3.21 -0.11 8.59
N ASN A 100 1.95 0.19 8.84
CA ASN A 100 0.84 -0.40 8.09
C ASN A 100 0.31 0.60 7.07
N TYR A 101 0.37 0.20 5.81
CA TYR A 101 -0.17 0.93 4.68
C TYR A 101 -1.52 0.34 4.30
N GLY A 102 -2.61 1.09 4.57
CA GLY A 102 -3.90 0.82 3.95
C GLY A 102 -3.79 1.12 2.46
N SER A 103 -4.21 0.19 1.62
CA SER A 103 -4.00 0.21 0.19
C SER A 103 -5.26 -0.28 -0.54
N TYR A 104 -5.57 0.30 -1.69
CA TYR A 104 -6.58 -0.24 -2.61
C TYR A 104 -5.97 -1.28 -3.55
N ASN A 105 -4.75 -1.02 -4.04
CA ASN A 105 -4.08 -1.93 -4.99
C ASN A 105 -2.58 -1.94 -4.72
N SER A 106 -2.14 -2.76 -3.78
CA SER A 106 -0.75 -2.75 -3.28
C SER A 106 0.32 -2.98 -4.37
N GLN A 107 -0.02 -3.61 -5.50
CA GLN A 107 0.90 -3.75 -6.64
C GLN A 107 1.37 -2.40 -7.22
N TYR A 108 0.56 -1.33 -7.04
CA TYR A 108 0.88 0.03 -7.49
C TYR A 108 1.57 0.86 -6.41
N HIS A 109 1.81 0.32 -5.23
CA HIS A 109 2.59 1.00 -4.21
C HIS A 109 4.05 1.12 -4.63
N GLU A 110 4.67 2.28 -4.40
CA GLU A 110 6.04 2.60 -4.86
C GLU A 110 7.09 1.56 -4.45
N LEU A 111 6.96 0.93 -3.28
CA LEU A 111 7.91 -0.07 -2.78
C LEU A 111 7.87 -1.37 -3.60
N PHE A 112 6.71 -1.76 -4.12
CA PHE A 112 6.58 -2.88 -5.04
C PHE A 112 6.99 -2.49 -6.46
N LEU A 113 6.58 -1.33 -6.95
CA LEU A 113 6.94 -0.85 -8.29
C LEU A 113 8.45 -0.63 -8.46
N SER A 114 9.12 -0.12 -7.43
CA SER A 114 10.58 0.04 -7.45
C SER A 114 11.36 -1.28 -7.37
N GLY A 115 10.67 -2.41 -7.12
CA GLY A 115 11.29 -3.70 -6.88
C GLY A 115 12.01 -3.79 -5.53
N ARG A 116 11.79 -2.85 -4.63
CA ARG A 116 12.31 -2.92 -3.25
C ARG A 116 11.59 -3.99 -2.44
N PHE A 117 10.32 -4.20 -2.72
CA PHE A 117 9.52 -5.33 -2.24
C PHE A 117 9.12 -6.22 -3.42
N GLU A 118 9.19 -7.52 -3.20
CA GLU A 118 8.78 -8.53 -4.18
C GLU A 118 7.76 -9.46 -3.52
N LEU A 119 6.55 -9.53 -4.09
CA LEU A 119 5.55 -10.48 -3.62
C LEU A 119 6.00 -11.89 -4.00
N VAL A 120 6.16 -12.77 -3.01
CA VAL A 120 6.73 -14.10 -3.20
C VAL A 120 5.75 -15.23 -2.95
N GLU A 121 4.68 -14.95 -2.20
CA GLU A 121 3.58 -15.91 -1.96
C GLU A 121 2.24 -15.16 -1.90
N GLY A 122 1.18 -15.80 -2.38
CA GLY A 122 -0.18 -15.27 -2.31
C GLY A 122 -0.48 -14.23 -3.39
N THR A 123 -1.21 -13.18 -3.06
CA THR A 123 -1.67 -12.14 -3.99
C THR A 123 -1.49 -10.74 -3.41
N HIS A 124 -1.39 -9.75 -4.29
CA HIS A 124 -1.53 -8.35 -3.89
C HIS A 124 -2.94 -8.05 -3.37
N ILE A 125 -3.04 -7.04 -2.52
CA ILE A 125 -4.33 -6.46 -2.16
C ILE A 125 -4.91 -5.79 -3.41
N THR A 126 -6.21 -5.99 -3.61
CA THR A 126 -7.02 -5.35 -4.65
C THR A 126 -8.19 -4.62 -4.00
N ASP A 127 -8.82 -3.71 -4.73
CA ASP A 127 -9.87 -2.83 -4.22
C ASP A 127 -11.20 -3.55 -3.84
N ASP A 128 -11.35 -4.80 -4.26
CA ASP A 128 -12.47 -5.67 -3.89
C ASP A 128 -12.20 -6.53 -2.64
N MET A 129 -10.96 -6.54 -2.13
CA MET A 129 -10.60 -7.28 -0.91
C MET A 129 -10.95 -6.49 0.35
N THR A 130 -11.35 -7.23 1.38
CA THR A 130 -11.63 -6.70 2.72
C THR A 130 -10.90 -7.48 3.78
N ASN A 131 -10.53 -6.80 4.89
CA ASN A 131 -9.86 -7.43 6.02
C ASN A 131 -8.67 -8.32 5.64
N SER A 132 -7.87 -7.86 4.69
CA SER A 132 -6.73 -8.59 4.15
C SER A 132 -5.43 -7.90 4.53
N ILE A 133 -4.35 -8.67 4.71
CA ILE A 133 -3.01 -8.15 5.02
C ILE A 133 -1.93 -8.89 4.24
N ILE A 134 -0.90 -8.15 3.83
CA ILE A 134 0.36 -8.68 3.27
C ILE A 134 1.47 -8.36 4.26
N ILE A 135 2.30 -9.34 4.58
CA ILE A 135 3.39 -9.24 5.56
C ILE A 135 4.73 -9.61 4.93
N SER A 136 5.84 -9.17 5.55
CA SER A 136 7.17 -9.59 5.12
C SER A 136 7.42 -11.07 5.44
N ARG A 137 8.31 -11.72 4.69
CA ARG A 137 8.73 -13.11 4.95
C ARG A 137 9.38 -13.21 6.32
N GLU A 138 10.21 -12.26 6.71
CA GLU A 138 10.81 -12.27 8.04
C GLU A 138 9.77 -12.23 9.16
N LEU A 139 8.78 -11.40 9.02
CA LEU A 139 7.68 -11.32 9.99
C LEU A 139 6.93 -12.64 10.07
N ALA A 140 6.67 -13.27 8.92
CA ALA A 140 6.03 -14.58 8.84
C ALA A 140 6.88 -15.67 9.53
N GLU A 141 8.19 -15.73 9.25
CA GLU A 141 9.11 -16.72 9.83
C GLU A 141 9.28 -16.54 11.33
N TRP A 142 9.43 -15.30 11.83
CA TRP A 142 9.60 -15.03 13.26
C TRP A 142 8.38 -15.40 14.10
N ASN A 143 7.20 -15.40 13.49
CA ASN A 143 5.94 -15.62 14.20
C ASN A 143 5.23 -16.92 13.80
N ASP A 144 5.87 -17.79 13.01
CA ASP A 144 5.31 -19.05 12.48
C ASP A 144 3.95 -18.83 11.77
N LEU A 145 3.86 -17.77 10.94
CA LEU A 145 2.69 -17.36 10.19
C LEU A 145 2.79 -17.79 8.72
N LYS A 146 1.64 -17.97 8.08
CA LYS A 146 1.53 -18.38 6.67
C LYS A 146 0.27 -17.79 6.04
N LEU A 147 0.15 -17.95 4.73
CA LEU A 147 -1.07 -17.59 4.00
C LEU A 147 -2.31 -18.25 4.62
N GLY A 148 -3.39 -17.47 4.74
CA GLY A 148 -4.66 -17.87 5.30
C GLY A 148 -4.74 -17.81 6.83
N ASP A 149 -3.61 -17.54 7.53
CA ASP A 149 -3.67 -17.27 8.96
C ASP A 149 -4.31 -15.90 9.23
N THR A 150 -4.93 -15.76 10.38
CA THR A 150 -5.56 -14.49 10.81
C THR A 150 -4.68 -13.81 11.84
N VAL A 151 -4.50 -12.51 11.69
CA VAL A 151 -3.88 -11.64 12.68
C VAL A 151 -4.83 -10.54 13.08
N THR A 152 -4.69 -9.99 14.29
CA THR A 152 -5.55 -8.94 14.83
C THR A 152 -4.75 -7.66 15.00
N GLY A 153 -5.12 -6.60 14.29
CA GLY A 153 -4.55 -5.26 14.46
C GLY A 153 -5.34 -4.46 15.48
N ILE A 154 -4.63 -3.69 16.33
CA ILE A 154 -5.22 -2.73 17.28
C ILE A 154 -4.35 -1.47 17.27
N TYR A 155 -4.94 -0.31 16.97
CA TYR A 155 -4.17 0.93 16.80
C TYR A 155 -3.68 1.50 18.14
N TYR A 156 -4.56 1.66 19.11
CA TYR A 156 -4.23 2.10 20.48
C TYR A 156 -4.97 1.24 21.50
N PRO A 157 -4.41 0.09 21.89
CA PRO A 157 -5.07 -0.85 22.81
C PRO A 157 -5.52 -0.19 24.13
N GLU A 158 -4.73 0.76 24.63
CA GLU A 158 -5.00 1.51 25.87
C GLU A 158 -6.20 2.45 25.76
N ASN A 159 -6.59 2.82 24.55
CA ASN A 159 -7.72 3.72 24.30
C ASN A 159 -9.01 2.99 23.91
N ASN A 160 -8.98 1.66 23.98
CA ASN A 160 -10.12 0.81 23.64
C ASN A 160 -10.60 0.97 22.18
N THR A 161 -9.65 1.22 21.25
CA THR A 161 -9.90 1.27 19.83
C THR A 161 -10.33 -0.10 19.30
N PRO A 162 -11.11 -0.16 18.22
CA PRO A 162 -11.56 -1.43 17.66
C PRO A 162 -10.38 -2.33 17.29
N ALA A 163 -10.56 -3.63 17.50
CA ALA A 163 -9.70 -4.65 16.95
C ALA A 163 -10.18 -4.99 15.53
N VAL A 164 -9.25 -5.18 14.60
CA VAL A 164 -9.53 -5.56 13.22
C VAL A 164 -8.81 -6.88 12.93
N ASP A 165 -9.58 -7.93 12.64
CA ASP A 165 -9.06 -9.22 12.22
C ASP A 165 -8.78 -9.17 10.72
N MET A 166 -7.58 -9.61 10.30
CA MET A 166 -7.12 -9.58 8.92
C MET A 166 -6.55 -10.94 8.53
N GLU A 167 -6.92 -11.44 7.35
CA GLU A 167 -6.36 -12.66 6.77
C GLU A 167 -5.05 -12.33 6.03
N ILE A 168 -4.01 -13.13 6.23
CA ILE A 168 -2.75 -13.02 5.48
C ILE A 168 -2.99 -13.55 4.06
N VAL A 169 -3.04 -12.65 3.08
CA VAL A 169 -3.30 -12.97 1.66
C VAL A 169 -2.03 -12.96 0.82
N GLY A 170 -0.94 -12.37 1.33
CA GLY A 170 0.34 -12.30 0.63
C GLY A 170 1.53 -12.22 1.57
N ILE A 171 2.68 -12.67 1.06
CA ILE A 171 3.97 -12.56 1.71
C ILE A 171 4.95 -11.95 0.72
N PHE A 172 5.72 -10.95 1.15
CA PHE A 172 6.73 -10.30 0.32
C PHE A 172 8.14 -10.43 0.90
N ASP A 173 9.14 -10.41 0.01
CA ASP A 173 10.54 -10.26 0.37
C ASP A 173 10.96 -8.80 0.33
N VAL A 174 11.83 -8.41 1.24
CA VAL A 174 12.54 -7.13 1.19
C VAL A 174 13.83 -7.34 0.40
N VAL A 175 13.91 -6.73 -0.80
CA VAL A 175 15.04 -6.85 -1.73
C VAL A 175 16.10 -5.78 -1.43
N ALA A 176 16.30 -5.42 -0.17
CA ALA A 176 17.34 -4.48 0.24
C ALA A 176 18.67 -5.20 0.48
N ASP A 177 19.79 -4.56 0.12
CA ASP A 177 21.10 -5.09 0.44
C ASP A 177 21.31 -5.03 1.96
N LYS A 178 21.48 -6.20 2.62
CA LYS A 178 21.71 -6.34 4.07
C LYS A 178 22.93 -5.58 4.60
N GLY A 179 23.71 -4.96 3.70
CA GLY A 179 24.88 -4.15 4.01
C GLY A 179 24.59 -2.67 4.27
N ASP A 180 23.37 -2.20 4.00
CA ASP A 180 22.99 -0.82 4.28
C ASP A 180 22.96 -0.56 5.78
N GLN A 181 23.82 0.34 6.23
CA GLN A 181 23.94 0.70 7.64
C GLN A 181 22.59 1.21 8.15
N VAL A 182 22.04 0.48 9.11
CA VAL A 182 20.81 0.87 9.80
C VAL A 182 21.01 2.22 10.47
N ASN A 183 20.58 3.28 9.83
CA ASN A 183 20.39 4.55 10.50
C ASN A 183 18.97 4.52 11.10
N MET A 184 18.84 4.55 12.40
CA MET A 184 17.54 4.51 13.13
C MET A 184 16.53 5.59 12.66
N TYR A 185 16.97 6.53 11.85
CA TYR A 185 16.17 7.63 11.28
C TYR A 185 16.06 7.56 9.75
N ASP A 186 16.55 6.48 9.13
CA ASP A 186 16.48 6.28 7.69
C ASP A 186 15.51 5.13 7.42
N ASP A 187 14.32 5.46 6.91
CA ASP A 187 13.29 4.49 6.49
C ASP A 187 13.78 3.52 5.41
N SER A 188 14.96 3.77 4.83
CA SER A 188 15.60 2.91 3.85
C SER A 188 16.33 1.70 4.42
N SER A 189 16.34 1.51 5.75
CA SER A 189 17.03 0.38 6.36
C SER A 189 16.27 -0.94 6.16
N TYR A 190 17.00 -2.02 5.85
CA TYR A 190 16.44 -3.36 5.71
C TYR A 190 15.56 -3.76 6.90
N TYR A 191 15.97 -3.45 8.11
CA TYR A 191 15.26 -3.80 9.34
C TYR A 191 13.98 -2.98 9.55
N ALA A 192 13.92 -1.73 9.06
CA ALA A 192 12.71 -0.96 9.07
C ALA A 192 11.67 -1.60 8.15
N TYR A 193 12.07 -1.98 6.96
CA TYR A 193 11.17 -2.56 5.95
C TYR A 193 10.58 -3.92 6.31
N SER A 194 11.28 -4.75 7.12
CA SER A 194 10.73 -6.03 7.58
C SER A 194 9.50 -5.88 8.47
N SER A 195 9.31 -4.70 9.07
CA SER A 195 8.14 -4.36 9.89
C SER A 195 7.04 -3.63 9.09
N TYR A 196 7.20 -3.49 7.78
CA TYR A 196 6.14 -2.94 6.92
C TYR A 196 5.11 -4.01 6.63
N VAL A 197 3.86 -3.60 6.67
CA VAL A 197 2.72 -4.45 6.31
C VAL A 197 1.76 -3.63 5.45
N PHE A 198 1.00 -4.30 4.60
CA PHE A 198 -0.03 -3.66 3.78
C PHE A 198 -1.36 -4.31 4.12
N CYS A 199 -2.38 -3.53 4.38
CA CYS A 199 -3.72 -4.07 4.57
C CYS A 199 -4.70 -3.43 3.59
N SER A 200 -5.85 -4.07 3.40
CA SER A 200 -6.94 -3.50 2.63
C SER A 200 -7.39 -2.18 3.25
N MET A 201 -7.88 -1.26 2.43
CA MET A 201 -8.21 0.09 2.89
C MET A 201 -9.27 0.08 3.99
N ASP A 202 -10.29 -0.79 3.88
CA ASP A 202 -11.33 -0.95 4.90
C ASP A 202 -10.77 -1.40 6.26
N ALA A 203 -9.72 -2.25 6.25
CA ALA A 203 -9.04 -2.66 7.48
C ALA A 203 -8.27 -1.48 8.11
N ALA A 204 -7.56 -0.68 7.30
CA ALA A 204 -6.87 0.52 7.79
C ALA A 204 -7.85 1.55 8.38
N GLU A 205 -8.96 1.80 7.70
CA GLU A 205 -10.03 2.66 8.20
C GLU A 205 -10.65 2.10 9.50
N GLY A 206 -10.82 0.78 9.56
CA GLY A 206 -11.29 0.09 10.76
C GLY A 206 -10.37 0.30 11.96
N LEU A 207 -9.05 0.28 11.75
CA LEU A 207 -8.03 0.51 12.78
C LEU A 207 -8.09 1.90 13.39
N ILE A 208 -8.32 2.95 12.59
CA ILE A 208 -8.39 4.34 13.07
C ILE A 208 -9.79 4.74 13.58
N LYS A 209 -10.79 3.90 13.39
CA LYS A 209 -12.16 4.19 13.78
C LYS A 209 -12.28 4.45 15.29
N GLY A 210 -12.78 5.62 15.68
CA GLY A 210 -12.91 6.04 17.07
C GLY A 210 -11.67 6.75 17.61
N TRP A 211 -10.65 6.98 16.80
CA TRP A 211 -9.47 7.79 17.10
C TRP A 211 -9.67 9.21 16.57
N GLY A 212 -10.55 9.98 17.11
CA GLY A 212 -10.77 11.39 16.77
C GLY A 212 -11.09 11.64 15.29
N GLU A 213 -12.22 12.25 15.00
CA GLU A 213 -12.70 12.48 13.64
C GLU A 213 -11.82 13.45 12.82
N ASP A 214 -10.79 14.05 13.43
CA ASP A 214 -10.01 15.16 12.84
C ASP A 214 -8.55 14.82 12.52
N GLY A 215 -8.08 13.59 12.76
CA GLY A 215 -6.64 13.32 12.82
C GLY A 215 -6.04 12.55 11.66
N GLU A 216 -6.71 11.57 11.12
CA GLU A 216 -6.13 10.62 10.18
C GLU A 216 -7.11 10.28 9.03
N GLY A 217 -6.58 10.15 7.84
CA GLY A 217 -7.32 9.85 6.63
C GLY A 217 -6.40 9.84 5.42
N ILE A 218 -6.92 9.50 4.26
CA ILE A 218 -6.15 9.42 3.03
C ILE A 218 -5.69 10.82 2.62
N SER A 219 -4.38 11.03 2.63
CA SER A 219 -3.76 12.32 2.31
C SER A 219 -3.28 12.41 0.87
N GLU A 220 -3.00 11.28 0.26
CA GLU A 220 -2.47 11.19 -1.11
C GLU A 220 -2.94 9.92 -1.82
N ALA A 221 -3.03 10.02 -3.15
CA ALA A 221 -3.32 8.91 -4.05
C ALA A 221 -2.47 9.03 -5.30
N TYR A 222 -2.04 7.88 -5.81
CA TYR A 222 -1.16 7.72 -6.96
C TYR A 222 -1.95 7.13 -8.12
N TYR A 223 -1.80 7.71 -9.30
CA TYR A 223 -2.49 7.28 -10.52
C TYR A 223 -1.48 7.05 -11.63
N TYR A 224 -1.53 5.90 -12.24
CA TYR A 224 -0.65 5.49 -13.32
C TYR A 224 -1.40 5.54 -14.64
N VAL A 225 -0.79 6.12 -15.68
CA VAL A 225 -1.44 6.26 -16.98
C VAL A 225 -0.94 5.19 -17.95
N THR A 226 -1.84 4.73 -18.81
CA THR A 226 -1.56 3.71 -19.82
C THR A 226 -0.54 4.19 -20.86
N ASP A 227 -0.59 5.47 -21.22
CA ASP A 227 0.28 6.09 -22.22
C ASP A 227 0.84 7.40 -21.68
N ALA A 228 2.14 7.44 -21.46
CA ALA A 228 2.83 8.61 -20.94
C ALA A 228 2.62 9.88 -21.81
N ALA A 229 2.45 9.72 -23.11
CA ALA A 229 2.16 10.85 -24.00
C ALA A 229 0.79 11.49 -23.70
N GLN A 230 -0.09 10.80 -23.00
CA GLN A 230 -1.42 11.28 -22.61
C GLN A 230 -1.47 11.86 -21.18
N LEU A 231 -0.38 11.83 -20.42
CA LEU A 231 -0.38 12.26 -19.01
C LEU A 231 -1.01 13.63 -18.79
N GLU A 232 -0.62 14.65 -19.57
CA GLU A 232 -1.18 15.99 -19.45
C GLU A 232 -2.67 16.05 -19.82
N ASN A 233 -3.12 15.22 -20.77
CA ASN A 233 -4.51 15.15 -21.16
C ASN A 233 -5.34 14.52 -20.03
N VAL A 234 -4.87 13.41 -19.49
CA VAL A 234 -5.51 12.71 -18.36
C VAL A 234 -5.62 13.65 -17.16
N ILE A 235 -4.54 14.35 -16.79
CA ILE A 235 -4.57 15.32 -15.68
C ILE A 235 -5.61 16.42 -15.92
N ARG A 236 -5.74 16.91 -17.14
CA ARG A 236 -6.77 17.93 -17.47
C ARG A 236 -8.19 17.37 -17.35
N GLU A 237 -8.42 16.13 -17.74
CA GLU A 237 -9.71 15.47 -17.57
C GLU A 237 -10.03 15.26 -16.09
N VAL A 238 -9.06 14.80 -15.30
CA VAL A 238 -9.18 14.71 -13.84
C VAL A 238 -9.55 16.06 -13.23
N GLN A 239 -8.84 17.12 -13.58
CA GLN A 239 -9.14 18.48 -13.07
C GLN A 239 -10.49 19.02 -13.50
N SER A 240 -11.11 18.44 -14.53
CA SER A 240 -12.46 18.81 -14.98
C SER A 240 -13.59 18.20 -14.15
N ILE A 241 -13.28 17.28 -13.23
CA ILE A 241 -14.27 16.67 -12.34
C ILE A 241 -14.81 17.74 -11.38
N SER A 242 -16.03 18.19 -11.65
CA SER A 242 -16.64 19.35 -10.97
C SER A 242 -17.10 19.06 -9.55
N SER A 243 -17.23 17.78 -9.16
CA SER A 243 -17.57 17.35 -7.80
C SER A 243 -16.42 17.52 -6.82
N ILE A 244 -15.18 17.64 -7.32
CA ILE A 244 -13.97 17.78 -6.51
C ILE A 244 -13.63 19.26 -6.33
N ASN A 245 -13.42 19.67 -5.08
CA ASN A 245 -12.94 21.01 -4.79
C ASN A 245 -11.40 21.06 -4.91
N TRP A 246 -10.91 21.32 -6.11
CA TRP A 246 -9.48 21.34 -6.42
C TRP A 246 -8.66 22.40 -5.67
N ASN A 247 -9.27 23.31 -4.93
CA ASN A 247 -8.55 24.21 -4.03
C ASN A 247 -7.98 23.51 -2.78
N ASN A 248 -8.47 22.29 -2.49
CA ASN A 248 -8.02 21.50 -1.35
C ASN A 248 -6.88 20.53 -1.72
N TYR A 249 -6.61 20.36 -3.01
CA TYR A 249 -5.70 19.32 -3.49
C TYR A 249 -4.72 19.86 -4.52
N LYS A 250 -3.54 19.28 -4.53
CA LYS A 250 -2.48 19.55 -5.49
C LYS A 250 -2.25 18.30 -6.34
N ILE A 251 -2.06 18.50 -7.64
CA ILE A 251 -1.67 17.44 -8.57
C ILE A 251 -0.20 17.66 -8.93
N THR A 252 0.60 16.61 -8.76
CA THR A 252 2.01 16.58 -9.15
C THR A 252 2.21 15.49 -10.19
N ALA A 253 2.66 15.86 -11.38
CA ALA A 253 3.04 14.91 -12.41
C ALA A 253 4.43 14.33 -12.11
N ASN A 254 4.60 13.02 -12.24
CA ASN A 254 5.86 12.32 -12.05
C ASN A 254 6.42 11.90 -13.42
N ASP A 255 7.20 12.78 -14.03
CA ASP A 255 7.82 12.55 -15.35
C ASP A 255 9.22 11.91 -15.25
N GLU A 256 9.74 11.66 -14.04
CA GLU A 256 11.14 11.30 -13.83
C GLU A 256 11.57 9.97 -14.49
N VAL A 257 10.62 9.09 -14.77
CA VAL A 257 10.93 7.82 -15.47
C VAL A 257 11.35 8.07 -16.93
N TYR A 258 10.87 9.15 -17.57
CA TYR A 258 11.21 9.49 -18.96
C TYR A 258 12.56 10.21 -19.11
N GLN A 259 13.03 10.93 -18.10
CA GLN A 259 14.28 11.68 -18.19
C GLN A 259 15.54 10.81 -18.12
N ASN A 260 15.42 9.56 -17.67
CA ASN A 260 16.54 8.63 -17.55
C ASN A 260 16.70 7.66 -18.74
N ILE A 261 15.85 7.73 -19.78
CA ILE A 261 15.88 6.84 -20.97
C ILE A 261 16.24 7.59 -22.25
N SER A 262 16.45 8.91 -22.21
CA SER A 262 16.83 9.73 -23.39
C SER A 262 18.32 10.03 -23.46
#